data_f0381906542553798dcee38e6d23b7e9
#
_entry.id   f0381906542553798dcee38e6d23b7e9
#
_cell.length_a   1.000
_cell.length_b   1.000
_cell.length_c   1.000
_cell.angle_alpha   90.00
_cell.angle_beta   90.00
_cell.angle_gamma   90.00
#
_symmetry.space_group_name_H-M   'P 1'
#
loop_
_entity.id
_entity.type
_entity.pdbx_description
1 polymer ?
#
loop_
_entity_poly.entity_id
_entity_poly.type
_entity_poly.pdbx_seq_one_letter_code
_entity_poly.pdbx_strand_id
1 'polypeptide(L)'
;MSKIKVTETVLRDAHQSLIATRMTTEQMLPILSQMDKIGYYSLEAWGGATFDACMRFLNEDPWERLRAIRAEVKNTKLQMLFRGQNILGYRHYSDDVVEYFVQKSIANGIDILRIFDALNDARNLETAIKATRKEGGHVQAAISYTTGPVYDLEYYTNYAKQLEEMGADSICIKDMAGLLLPYETYDLVKALKETVKLPIQLHTHYTAGVASMSTIKAIEAGVDVVDTAISPMAQGTSHMPTESLVAALAGTEYDTGINLTELNEVTKFFTPLREKYLADGLMDPKVMKVNVNALINQVPGGMLSNLVSQLKQAGKANLLDAVLEEVPRVRADAGYPPLVTPTSQIVGTQAVFNVLNGERYKMVTKEFRAMVRGEYGKTPVAMDPDFVKKIIGDAELITGRPADALKPELDELRAQIPQYLEQDEDVLSYALFEQVALKFFEYRKQQKYGIDATAADAEKGIHSI
;
A
#
# COMPACT_ATOMS: atom_id res chain seq x y z
N MET A 1 26.35 -18.67 2.14
CA MET A 1 25.06 -18.05 1.75
C MET A 1 24.89 -16.75 2.53
N SER A 2 24.19 -15.78 2.02
CA SER A 2 23.97 -14.52 2.74
C SER A 2 22.88 -14.72 3.79
N LYS A 3 23.05 -14.08 4.96
CA LYS A 3 22.02 -14.04 6.01
C LYS A 3 20.71 -13.47 5.46
N ILE A 4 19.57 -14.03 5.89
CA ILE A 4 18.26 -13.49 5.54
C ILE A 4 18.09 -12.14 6.22
N LYS A 5 17.72 -11.13 5.43
CA LYS A 5 17.44 -9.77 5.90
C LYS A 5 15.96 -9.61 6.22
N VAL A 6 15.66 -8.81 7.23
CA VAL A 6 14.29 -8.62 7.72
C VAL A 6 13.89 -7.15 7.62
N THR A 7 12.74 -6.89 7.02
CA THR A 7 12.06 -5.60 7.07
C THR A 7 10.93 -5.68 8.10
N GLU A 8 10.94 -4.80 9.10
CA GLU A 8 9.88 -4.69 10.09
C GLU A 8 8.80 -3.72 9.60
N THR A 9 7.54 -4.15 9.65
CA THR A 9 6.40 -3.40 9.08
C THR A 9 5.49 -2.74 10.13
N VAL A 10 5.82 -2.86 11.42
CA VAL A 10 4.96 -2.39 12.52
C VAL A 10 4.63 -0.89 12.44
N LEU A 11 5.54 -0.07 11.89
CA LEU A 11 5.35 1.38 11.81
C LEU A 11 4.46 1.81 10.63
N ARG A 12 4.12 0.90 9.71
CA ARG A 12 3.24 1.20 8.57
C ARG A 12 2.22 0.09 8.31
N ASP A 13 2.61 -1.01 7.62
CA ASP A 13 1.64 -1.95 7.05
C ASP A 13 0.93 -2.80 8.11
N ALA A 14 1.64 -3.23 9.15
CA ALA A 14 1.03 -4.02 10.22
C ALA A 14 -0.10 -3.25 10.91
N HIS A 15 0.14 -2.01 11.36
CA HIS A 15 -0.91 -1.23 12.01
C HIS A 15 -1.96 -0.68 11.02
N GLN A 16 -1.60 -0.50 9.74
CA GLN A 16 -2.59 -0.22 8.71
C GLN A 16 -3.58 -1.37 8.58
N SER A 17 -3.09 -2.61 8.60
CA SER A 17 -3.89 -3.81 8.41
C SER A 17 -4.75 -4.18 9.62
N LEU A 18 -4.28 -3.91 10.83
CA LEU A 18 -4.95 -4.33 12.07
C LEU A 18 -5.84 -3.25 12.70
N ILE A 19 -5.42 -1.99 12.59
CA ILE A 19 -6.08 -0.86 13.26
C ILE A 19 -6.30 0.34 12.32
N ALA A 20 -6.41 0.06 11.02
CA ALA A 20 -6.70 1.05 9.99
C ALA A 20 -5.82 2.32 10.10
N THR A 21 -4.52 2.14 10.37
CA THR A 21 -3.51 3.22 10.43
C THR A 21 -3.73 4.20 11.60
N ARG A 22 -4.21 3.73 12.74
CA ARG A 22 -4.53 4.59 13.91
C ARG A 22 -3.41 4.68 14.96
N MET A 23 -2.23 4.07 14.76
CA MET A 23 -1.08 4.26 15.64
C MET A 23 -0.56 5.69 15.50
N THR A 24 -0.44 6.41 16.62
CA THR A 24 0.04 7.80 16.63
C THR A 24 1.57 7.87 16.60
N THR A 25 2.10 9.02 16.19
CA THR A 25 3.55 9.27 16.24
C THR A 25 4.08 9.16 17.66
N GLU A 26 3.36 9.70 18.66
CA GLU A 26 3.72 9.61 20.07
C GLU A 26 3.85 8.16 20.57
N GLN A 27 3.00 7.25 20.07
CA GLN A 27 3.07 5.83 20.39
C GLN A 27 4.25 5.11 19.74
N MET A 28 4.82 5.64 18.65
CA MET A 28 5.95 5.04 17.94
C MET A 28 7.29 5.49 18.52
N LEU A 29 7.47 6.79 18.77
CA LEU A 29 8.76 7.41 19.07
C LEU A 29 9.56 6.73 20.20
N PRO A 30 8.96 6.31 21.34
CA PRO A 30 9.74 5.82 22.48
C PRO A 30 10.55 4.56 22.22
N ILE A 31 10.17 3.75 21.23
CA ILE A 31 10.84 2.47 20.93
C ILE A 31 11.83 2.56 19.76
N LEU A 32 11.78 3.63 18.96
CA LEU A 32 12.49 3.69 17.69
C LEU A 32 14.01 3.59 17.83
N SER A 33 14.60 4.24 18.83
CA SER A 33 16.06 4.17 19.07
C SER A 33 16.54 2.75 19.44
N GLN A 34 15.65 1.93 20.01
CA GLN A 34 15.92 0.51 20.26
C GLN A 34 15.73 -0.31 19.00
N MET A 35 14.65 -0.08 18.24
CA MET A 35 14.44 -0.75 16.96
C MET A 35 15.59 -0.49 15.97
N ASP A 36 16.18 0.71 16.00
CA ASP A 36 17.33 1.06 15.17
C ASP A 36 18.59 0.21 15.44
N LYS A 37 18.66 -0.47 16.59
CA LYS A 37 19.81 -1.31 17.01
C LYS A 37 19.58 -2.80 16.79
N ILE A 38 18.36 -3.23 16.49
CA ILE A 38 18.00 -4.65 16.32
C ILE A 38 18.74 -5.30 15.15
N GLY A 39 19.10 -4.53 14.13
CA GLY A 39 19.75 -5.06 12.92
C GLY A 39 18.77 -5.37 11.79
N TYR A 40 17.61 -4.75 11.78
CA TYR A 40 16.69 -4.79 10.65
C TYR A 40 17.36 -4.26 9.37
N TYR A 41 17.00 -4.81 8.23
CA TYR A 41 17.38 -4.28 6.93
C TYR A 41 16.73 -2.93 6.66
N SER A 42 15.43 -2.83 6.97
CA SER A 42 14.67 -1.59 6.91
C SER A 42 13.48 -1.61 7.87
N LEU A 43 12.99 -0.42 8.21
CA LEU A 43 11.69 -0.21 8.84
C LEU A 43 10.75 0.37 7.81
N GLU A 44 9.66 -0.32 7.50
CA GLU A 44 8.60 0.27 6.67
C GLU A 44 7.77 1.20 7.55
N ALA A 45 7.95 2.52 7.36
CA ALA A 45 7.52 3.53 8.32
C ALA A 45 6.51 4.54 7.75
N TRP A 46 6.35 4.61 6.42
CA TRP A 46 5.60 5.68 5.80
C TRP A 46 4.97 5.27 4.46
N GLY A 47 4.10 6.13 3.89
CA GLY A 47 3.38 5.83 2.66
C GLY A 47 2.07 5.08 2.90
N GLY A 48 1.49 4.52 1.85
CA GLY A 48 0.19 3.86 1.91
C GLY A 48 -0.89 4.78 2.47
N ALA A 49 -1.70 4.28 3.42
CA ALA A 49 -2.76 5.05 4.08
C ALA A 49 -2.26 5.90 5.28
N THR A 50 -0.97 5.79 5.66
CA THR A 50 -0.42 6.53 6.80
C THR A 50 -0.57 8.04 6.62
N PHE A 51 -0.27 8.54 5.42
CA PHE A 51 -0.30 9.96 5.10
C PHE A 51 -1.69 10.58 5.30
N ASP A 52 -2.70 9.98 4.69
CA ASP A 52 -4.10 10.41 4.83
C ASP A 52 -4.59 10.26 6.28
N ALA A 53 -4.29 9.13 6.93
CA ALA A 53 -4.71 8.86 8.28
C ALA A 53 -4.14 9.85 9.31
N CYS A 54 -2.89 10.31 9.13
CA CYS A 54 -2.29 11.35 9.96
C CYS A 54 -3.18 12.59 10.01
N MET A 55 -3.52 13.14 8.87
CA MET A 55 -4.31 14.37 8.78
C MET A 55 -5.79 14.13 9.12
N ARG A 56 -6.39 13.06 8.59
CA ARG A 56 -7.84 12.81 8.65
C ARG A 56 -8.33 12.39 10.03
N PHE A 57 -7.53 11.63 10.76
CA PHE A 57 -7.97 10.96 11.97
C PHE A 57 -7.13 11.25 13.22
N LEU A 58 -5.86 11.60 13.01
CA LEU A 58 -4.92 11.77 14.12
C LEU A 58 -4.58 13.24 14.37
N ASN A 59 -4.95 14.13 13.46
CA ASN A 59 -4.55 15.54 13.48
C ASN A 59 -3.02 15.72 13.59
N GLU A 60 -2.28 14.84 12.89
CA GLU A 60 -0.83 14.87 12.82
C GLU A 60 -0.37 15.29 11.42
N ASP A 61 0.74 16.03 11.36
CA ASP A 61 1.42 16.34 10.11
C ASP A 61 2.18 15.09 9.64
N PRO A 62 1.86 14.52 8.45
CA PRO A 62 2.54 13.32 7.96
C PRO A 62 4.03 13.54 7.69
N TRP A 63 4.44 14.74 7.31
CA TRP A 63 5.84 15.07 7.06
C TRP A 63 6.63 15.22 8.37
N GLU A 64 6.03 15.83 9.37
CA GLU A 64 6.63 15.92 10.71
C GLU A 64 6.79 14.53 11.34
N ARG A 65 5.79 13.64 11.17
CA ARG A 65 5.93 12.22 11.57
C ARG A 65 7.16 11.58 10.94
N LEU A 66 7.37 11.75 9.64
CA LEU A 66 8.51 11.19 8.95
C LEU A 66 9.83 11.73 9.50
N ARG A 67 9.91 13.05 9.68
CA ARG A 67 11.10 13.72 10.27
C ARG A 67 11.37 13.23 11.70
N ALA A 68 10.33 13.09 12.52
CA ALA A 68 10.44 12.60 13.88
C ALA A 68 10.96 11.15 13.93
N ILE A 69 10.43 10.26 13.08
CA ILE A 69 10.94 8.89 12.96
C ILE A 69 12.40 8.90 12.51
N ARG A 70 12.76 9.67 11.49
CA ARG A 70 14.15 9.77 11.01
C ARG A 70 15.10 10.35 12.07
N ALA A 71 14.59 11.23 12.94
CA ALA A 71 15.38 11.78 14.03
C ALA A 71 15.83 10.72 15.05
N GLU A 72 15.03 9.69 15.29
CA GLU A 72 15.33 8.59 16.21
C GLU A 72 16.05 7.41 15.53
N VAL A 73 15.76 7.14 14.25
CA VAL A 73 16.33 6.02 13.49
C VAL A 73 17.51 6.53 12.65
N LYS A 74 18.74 6.13 12.98
CA LYS A 74 19.98 6.62 12.35
C LYS A 74 20.68 5.59 11.47
N ASN A 75 20.60 4.32 11.84
CA ASN A 75 21.37 3.24 11.23
C ASN A 75 20.52 2.38 10.28
N THR A 76 19.26 2.22 10.61
CA THR A 76 18.31 1.39 9.83
C THR A 76 17.69 2.22 8.72
N LYS A 77 17.55 1.63 7.54
CA LYS A 77 16.90 2.28 6.40
C LYS A 77 15.41 2.48 6.68
N LEU A 78 14.89 3.65 6.31
CA LEU A 78 13.44 3.89 6.30
C LEU A 78 12.88 3.60 4.91
N GLN A 79 11.80 2.82 4.89
CA GLN A 79 11.11 2.41 3.68
C GLN A 79 9.70 2.98 3.65
N MET A 80 9.25 3.38 2.46
CA MET A 80 7.87 3.77 2.23
C MET A 80 7.21 2.96 1.13
N LEU A 81 5.88 2.82 1.22
CA LEU A 81 5.07 2.31 0.13
C LEU A 81 4.63 3.46 -0.78
N PHE A 82 4.82 3.29 -2.09
CA PHE A 82 4.55 4.30 -3.10
C PHE A 82 3.80 3.68 -4.29
N ARG A 83 2.65 4.25 -4.65
CA ARG A 83 1.79 3.71 -5.71
C ARG A 83 2.06 4.41 -7.04
N GLY A 84 3.22 4.19 -7.65
CA GLY A 84 3.56 4.70 -8.99
C GLY A 84 3.01 6.10 -9.27
N GLN A 85 2.32 6.27 -10.39
CA GLN A 85 1.75 7.56 -10.78
C GLN A 85 0.61 8.07 -9.86
N ASN A 86 0.07 7.21 -9.01
CA ASN A 86 -0.94 7.59 -8.01
C ASN A 86 -0.31 8.12 -6.70
N ILE A 87 1.00 8.04 -6.52
CA ILE A 87 1.71 8.42 -5.29
C ILE A 87 1.10 7.70 -4.07
N LEU A 88 0.20 8.33 -3.35
CA LEU A 88 -0.59 7.75 -2.24
C LEU A 88 -2.10 7.89 -2.46
N GLY A 89 -2.50 8.56 -3.55
CA GLY A 89 -3.89 8.87 -3.88
C GLY A 89 -4.58 7.82 -4.74
N TYR A 90 -5.71 8.20 -5.32
CA TYR A 90 -6.60 7.32 -6.09
C TYR A 90 -6.73 7.73 -7.57
N ARG A 91 -6.03 8.79 -7.99
CA ARG A 91 -5.91 9.24 -9.39
C ARG A 91 -4.45 9.24 -9.80
N HIS A 92 -4.17 9.36 -11.09
CA HIS A 92 -2.84 9.71 -11.56
C HIS A 92 -2.58 11.20 -11.32
N TYR A 93 -1.38 11.52 -10.89
CA TYR A 93 -0.86 12.87 -10.77
C TYR A 93 0.08 13.19 -11.93
N SER A 94 0.27 14.47 -12.22
CA SER A 94 1.25 14.91 -13.21
C SER A 94 2.67 14.57 -12.76
N ASP A 95 3.59 14.49 -13.73
CA ASP A 95 4.97 14.06 -13.47
C ASP A 95 5.70 15.00 -12.50
N ASP A 96 5.44 16.31 -12.58
CA ASP A 96 6.03 17.31 -11.67
C ASP A 96 5.62 17.09 -10.21
N VAL A 97 4.38 16.71 -9.94
CA VAL A 97 3.91 16.37 -8.59
C VAL A 97 4.57 15.08 -8.10
N VAL A 98 4.66 14.05 -8.96
CA VAL A 98 5.33 12.78 -8.63
C VAL A 98 6.81 13.03 -8.30
N GLU A 99 7.53 13.74 -9.16
CA GLU A 99 8.95 14.07 -8.96
C GLU A 99 9.16 14.84 -7.67
N TYR A 100 8.35 15.86 -7.42
CA TYR A 100 8.49 16.68 -6.21
C TYR A 100 8.15 15.89 -4.94
N PHE A 101 7.16 15.00 -4.98
CA PHE A 101 6.84 14.13 -3.85
C PHE A 101 7.99 13.17 -3.53
N VAL A 102 8.60 12.56 -4.53
CA VAL A 102 9.77 11.68 -4.35
C VAL A 102 10.93 12.47 -3.77
N GLN A 103 11.24 13.64 -4.32
CA GLN A 103 12.31 14.53 -3.82
C GLN A 103 12.11 14.86 -2.34
N LYS A 104 10.89 15.28 -1.96
CA LYS A 104 10.59 15.62 -0.56
C LYS A 104 10.59 14.40 0.36
N SER A 105 10.16 13.23 -0.12
CA SER A 105 10.21 11.99 0.67
C SER A 105 11.66 11.62 1.04
N ILE A 106 12.57 11.66 0.08
CA ILE A 106 13.98 11.35 0.30
C ILE A 106 14.64 12.42 1.16
N ALA A 107 14.38 13.71 0.88
CA ALA A 107 14.92 14.82 1.67
C ALA A 107 14.48 14.77 3.15
N ASN A 108 13.28 14.23 3.45
CA ASN A 108 12.76 14.06 4.81
C ASN A 108 13.13 12.70 5.44
N GLY A 109 13.94 11.87 4.75
CA GLY A 109 14.60 10.73 5.37
C GLY A 109 14.18 9.34 4.90
N ILE A 110 13.44 9.22 3.81
CA ILE A 110 13.17 7.91 3.17
C ILE A 110 14.41 7.45 2.39
N ASP A 111 14.84 6.22 2.64
CA ASP A 111 15.95 5.57 1.94
C ASP A 111 15.46 4.65 0.81
N ILE A 112 14.32 3.96 1.02
CA ILE A 112 13.79 2.96 0.09
C ILE A 112 12.37 3.33 -0.32
N LEU A 113 12.14 3.55 -1.61
CA LEU A 113 10.79 3.66 -2.17
C LEU A 113 10.38 2.31 -2.75
N ARG A 114 9.37 1.68 -2.11
CA ARG A 114 8.70 0.49 -2.66
C ARG A 114 7.61 0.96 -3.59
N ILE A 115 7.90 0.91 -4.89
CA ILE A 115 7.05 1.46 -5.95
C ILE A 115 6.28 0.33 -6.61
N PHE A 116 4.94 0.41 -6.61
CA PHE A 116 4.07 -0.57 -7.28
C PHE A 116 3.00 0.09 -8.13
N ASP A 117 2.45 -0.66 -9.07
CA ASP A 117 1.25 -0.30 -9.81
C ASP A 117 0.14 -1.34 -9.62
N ALA A 118 -1.11 -0.88 -9.52
CA ALA A 118 -2.25 -1.75 -9.27
C ALA A 118 -2.58 -2.68 -10.45
N LEU A 119 -2.17 -2.33 -11.67
CA LEU A 119 -2.34 -3.14 -12.89
C LEU A 119 -1.07 -3.90 -13.28
N ASN A 120 0.05 -3.70 -12.59
CA ASN A 120 1.39 -4.09 -13.03
C ASN A 120 1.75 -3.46 -14.40
N ASP A 121 1.27 -2.25 -14.66
CA ASP A 121 1.70 -1.48 -15.83
C ASP A 121 2.98 -0.71 -15.50
N ALA A 122 4.12 -1.22 -15.98
CA ALA A 122 5.43 -0.63 -15.69
C ALA A 122 5.56 0.85 -16.12
N ARG A 123 4.79 1.31 -17.12
CA ARG A 123 4.77 2.70 -17.57
C ARG A 123 4.33 3.66 -16.46
N ASN A 124 3.46 3.20 -15.55
CA ASN A 124 3.01 3.97 -14.38
C ASN A 124 4.08 4.10 -13.29
N LEU A 125 5.18 3.37 -13.38
CA LEU A 125 6.31 3.42 -12.44
C LEU A 125 7.44 4.34 -12.92
N GLU A 126 7.45 4.70 -14.19
CA GLU A 126 8.59 5.32 -14.87
C GLU A 126 9.08 6.60 -14.20
N THR A 127 8.19 7.55 -13.94
CA THR A 127 8.55 8.83 -13.31
C THR A 127 9.04 8.64 -11.88
N ALA A 128 8.36 7.80 -11.09
CA ALA A 128 8.78 7.52 -9.72
C ALA A 128 10.15 6.83 -9.65
N ILE A 129 10.43 5.88 -10.55
CA ILE A 129 11.75 5.21 -10.64
C ILE A 129 12.83 6.23 -10.99
N LYS A 130 12.62 7.03 -12.04
CA LYS A 130 13.59 8.05 -12.48
C LYS A 130 13.88 9.09 -11.38
N ALA A 131 12.81 9.60 -10.74
CA ALA A 131 12.93 10.56 -9.66
C ALA A 131 13.68 9.98 -8.46
N THR A 132 13.35 8.75 -8.02
CA THR A 132 14.02 8.09 -6.90
C THR A 132 15.52 7.94 -7.16
N ARG A 133 15.92 7.51 -8.35
CA ARG A 133 17.34 7.39 -8.73
C ARG A 133 18.04 8.74 -8.78
N LYS A 134 17.38 9.76 -9.33
CA LYS A 134 17.91 11.13 -9.39
C LYS A 134 18.21 11.69 -8.00
N GLU A 135 17.34 11.41 -7.04
CA GLU A 135 17.50 11.89 -5.66
C GLU A 135 18.39 10.95 -4.79
N GLY A 136 18.95 9.87 -5.38
CA GLY A 136 19.85 8.94 -4.69
C GLY A 136 19.16 7.94 -3.76
N GLY A 137 17.85 7.77 -3.86
CA GLY A 137 17.09 6.76 -3.12
C GLY A 137 17.21 5.37 -3.73
N HIS A 138 16.90 4.33 -2.95
CA HIS A 138 16.84 2.95 -3.40
C HIS A 138 15.47 2.66 -4.04
N VAL A 139 15.48 2.24 -5.30
CA VAL A 139 14.28 1.84 -6.04
C VAL A 139 13.97 0.39 -5.76
N GLN A 140 12.95 0.12 -4.96
CA GLN A 140 12.39 -1.21 -4.85
C GLN A 140 11.13 -1.29 -5.70
N ALA A 141 11.22 -1.90 -6.88
CA ALA A 141 10.06 -2.08 -7.75
C ALA A 141 9.26 -3.32 -7.31
N ALA A 142 7.94 -3.17 -7.14
CA ALA A 142 7.12 -4.24 -6.61
C ALA A 142 6.17 -4.82 -7.67
N ILE A 143 6.07 -6.13 -7.65
CA ILE A 143 5.12 -6.92 -8.42
C ILE A 143 3.85 -7.07 -7.58
N SER A 144 2.73 -6.53 -8.02
CA SER A 144 1.43 -6.81 -7.40
C SER A 144 1.04 -8.25 -7.69
N TYR A 145 1.29 -9.14 -6.70
CA TYR A 145 1.00 -10.56 -6.85
C TYR A 145 -0.50 -10.84 -6.78
N THR A 146 -0.95 -11.70 -7.64
CA THR A 146 -2.30 -12.24 -7.67
C THR A 146 -2.30 -13.59 -8.38
N THR A 147 -3.42 -14.30 -8.36
CA THR A 147 -3.61 -15.57 -9.06
C THR A 147 -4.66 -15.44 -10.17
N GLY A 148 -4.65 -16.36 -11.11
CA GLY A 148 -5.59 -16.39 -12.21
C GLY A 148 -4.95 -16.96 -13.48
N PRO A 149 -5.74 -17.14 -14.56
CA PRO A 149 -5.30 -17.90 -15.74
C PRO A 149 -4.14 -17.26 -16.52
N VAL A 150 -3.84 -16.00 -16.26
CA VAL A 150 -2.79 -15.22 -16.98
C VAL A 150 -1.56 -14.93 -16.11
N TYR A 151 -1.60 -15.34 -14.84
CA TYR A 151 -0.55 -15.05 -13.86
C TYR A 151 0.30 -16.30 -13.60
N ASP A 152 1.08 -16.69 -14.60
CA ASP A 152 2.04 -17.78 -14.53
C ASP A 152 3.47 -17.27 -14.23
N LEU A 153 4.41 -18.17 -14.14
CA LEU A 153 5.82 -17.83 -13.89
C LEU A 153 6.41 -16.97 -15.02
N GLU A 154 6.00 -17.19 -16.26
CA GLU A 154 6.47 -16.42 -17.41
C GLU A 154 6.02 -14.96 -17.32
N TYR A 155 4.75 -14.72 -16.94
CA TYR A 155 4.24 -13.38 -16.69
C TYR A 155 5.10 -12.64 -15.65
N TYR A 156 5.34 -13.27 -14.49
CA TYR A 156 6.07 -12.62 -13.40
C TYR A 156 7.55 -12.41 -13.73
N THR A 157 8.19 -13.37 -14.38
CA THR A 157 9.61 -13.24 -14.76
C THR A 157 9.82 -12.20 -15.85
N ASN A 158 8.92 -12.09 -16.82
CA ASN A 158 8.95 -11.05 -17.84
C ASN A 158 8.75 -9.66 -17.26
N TYR A 159 7.80 -9.52 -16.30
CA TYR A 159 7.59 -8.25 -15.61
C TYR A 159 8.81 -7.87 -14.75
N ALA A 160 9.43 -8.81 -14.04
CA ALA A 160 10.64 -8.55 -13.27
C ALA A 160 11.82 -8.10 -14.14
N LYS A 161 12.03 -8.70 -15.34
CA LYS A 161 13.03 -8.22 -16.31
C LYS A 161 12.78 -6.77 -16.72
N GLN A 162 11.53 -6.44 -17.03
CA GLN A 162 11.16 -5.07 -17.38
C GLN A 162 11.49 -4.09 -16.25
N LEU A 163 11.20 -4.45 -14.99
CA LEU A 163 11.51 -3.62 -13.83
C LEU A 163 13.03 -3.45 -13.63
N GLU A 164 13.83 -4.53 -13.84
CA GLU A 164 15.29 -4.46 -13.81
C GLU A 164 15.84 -3.53 -14.91
N GLU A 165 15.34 -3.64 -16.14
CA GLU A 165 15.71 -2.78 -17.27
C GLU A 165 15.34 -1.31 -17.02
N MET A 166 14.26 -1.02 -16.31
CA MET A 166 13.87 0.33 -15.90
C MET A 166 14.76 0.92 -14.80
N GLY A 167 15.63 0.10 -14.21
CA GLY A 167 16.63 0.52 -13.23
C GLY A 167 16.16 0.37 -11.78
N ALA A 168 15.37 -0.65 -11.47
CA ALA A 168 15.15 -1.06 -10.10
C ALA A 168 16.45 -1.53 -9.43
N ASP A 169 16.60 -1.29 -8.12
CA ASP A 169 17.71 -1.79 -7.31
C ASP A 169 17.36 -3.10 -6.60
N SER A 170 16.06 -3.39 -6.43
CA SER A 170 15.53 -4.65 -5.90
C SER A 170 14.10 -4.88 -6.37
N ILE A 171 13.65 -6.13 -6.37
CA ILE A 171 12.29 -6.54 -6.71
C ILE A 171 11.56 -7.01 -5.46
N CYS A 172 10.34 -6.55 -5.25
CA CYS A 172 9.46 -7.02 -4.18
C CYS A 172 8.29 -7.83 -4.76
N ILE A 173 8.13 -9.08 -4.34
CA ILE A 173 6.88 -9.83 -4.53
C ILE A 173 5.91 -9.32 -3.49
N LYS A 174 4.84 -8.61 -3.92
CA LYS A 174 3.89 -7.96 -3.03
C LYS A 174 2.55 -8.68 -3.06
N ASP A 175 2.36 -9.62 -2.13
CA ASP A 175 1.13 -10.37 -1.92
C ASP A 175 0.26 -9.71 -0.84
N MET A 176 -0.55 -8.75 -1.24
CA MET A 176 -1.42 -7.99 -0.34
C MET A 176 -2.65 -8.78 0.14
N ALA A 177 -2.99 -9.86 -0.54
CA ALA A 177 -4.17 -10.65 -0.21
C ALA A 177 -3.84 -11.95 0.55
N GLY A 178 -2.55 -12.30 0.69
CA GLY A 178 -2.11 -13.54 1.33
C GLY A 178 -2.44 -14.77 0.48
N LEU A 179 -2.26 -14.69 -0.84
CA LEU A 179 -2.60 -15.74 -1.81
C LEU A 179 -1.45 -16.70 -2.09
N LEU A 180 -0.22 -16.31 -1.79
CA LEU A 180 0.97 -17.11 -2.07
C LEU A 180 0.98 -18.41 -1.24
N LEU A 181 0.80 -19.54 -1.92
CA LEU A 181 0.95 -20.87 -1.34
C LEU A 181 2.43 -21.26 -1.27
N PRO A 182 2.84 -22.12 -0.30
CA PRO A 182 4.25 -22.37 -0.02
C PRO A 182 5.07 -22.86 -1.22
N TYR A 183 4.57 -23.82 -1.98
CA TYR A 183 5.31 -24.39 -3.13
C TYR A 183 5.30 -23.44 -4.34
N GLU A 184 4.18 -22.74 -4.57
CA GLU A 184 4.12 -21.70 -5.59
C GLU A 184 5.10 -20.55 -5.28
N THR A 185 5.27 -20.23 -3.99
CA THR A 185 6.25 -19.25 -3.54
C THR A 185 7.67 -19.69 -3.85
N TYR A 186 7.99 -20.98 -3.57
CA TYR A 186 9.29 -21.54 -3.90
C TYR A 186 9.59 -21.44 -5.39
N ASP A 187 8.66 -21.89 -6.23
CA ASP A 187 8.84 -21.89 -7.69
C ASP A 187 8.97 -20.46 -8.24
N LEU A 188 8.15 -19.52 -7.74
CA LEU A 188 8.20 -18.11 -8.16
C LEU A 188 9.53 -17.45 -7.76
N VAL A 189 9.95 -17.59 -6.51
CA VAL A 189 11.21 -16.99 -6.05
C VAL A 189 12.39 -17.58 -6.81
N LYS A 190 12.43 -18.90 -7.00
CA LYS A 190 13.47 -19.57 -7.78
C LYS A 190 13.52 -19.06 -9.22
N ALA A 191 12.37 -18.99 -9.90
CA ALA A 191 12.29 -18.48 -11.25
C ALA A 191 12.77 -17.02 -11.36
N LEU A 192 12.42 -16.16 -10.41
CA LEU A 192 12.87 -14.77 -10.35
C LEU A 192 14.40 -14.70 -10.13
N LYS A 193 14.96 -15.49 -9.20
CA LYS A 193 16.41 -15.53 -8.94
C LYS A 193 17.22 -16.02 -10.13
N GLU A 194 16.65 -16.89 -10.97
CA GLU A 194 17.26 -17.35 -12.22
C GLU A 194 17.13 -16.30 -13.36
N THR A 195 16.17 -15.39 -13.25
CA THR A 195 15.80 -14.43 -14.31
C THR A 195 16.47 -13.09 -14.17
N VAL A 196 16.52 -12.51 -12.94
CA VAL A 196 17.08 -11.19 -12.65
C VAL A 196 18.25 -11.30 -11.69
N LYS A 197 19.16 -10.30 -11.75
CA LYS A 197 20.33 -10.24 -10.87
C LYS A 197 20.05 -9.48 -9.57
N LEU A 198 18.90 -8.86 -9.47
CA LEU A 198 18.52 -8.01 -8.35
C LEU A 198 18.16 -8.83 -7.11
N PRO A 199 18.36 -8.27 -5.91
CA PRO A 199 17.80 -8.84 -4.69
C PRO A 199 16.28 -8.97 -4.78
N ILE A 200 15.74 -10.08 -4.26
CA ILE A 200 14.31 -10.35 -4.20
C ILE A 200 13.85 -10.22 -2.75
N GLN A 201 12.76 -9.46 -2.54
CA GLN A 201 12.09 -9.31 -1.25
C GLN A 201 10.70 -9.93 -1.32
N LEU A 202 10.31 -10.65 -0.26
CA LEU A 202 8.95 -11.17 -0.11
C LEU A 202 8.17 -10.34 0.90
N HIS A 203 7.02 -9.83 0.45
CA HIS A 203 5.98 -9.22 1.27
C HIS A 203 4.70 -10.03 1.10
N THR A 204 4.21 -10.67 2.16
CA THR A 204 2.96 -11.44 2.12
C THR A 204 2.16 -11.26 3.39
N HIS A 205 0.83 -11.12 3.25
CA HIS A 205 -0.10 -11.01 4.36
C HIS A 205 -0.49 -12.38 4.91
N TYR A 206 -0.83 -12.42 6.19
CA TYR A 206 -1.15 -13.66 6.91
C TYR A 206 -2.64 -14.08 6.80
N THR A 207 -3.42 -13.40 5.97
CA THR A 207 -4.88 -13.52 5.89
C THR A 207 -5.35 -14.98 5.75
N ALA A 208 -4.72 -15.76 4.89
CA ALA A 208 -5.05 -17.18 4.69
C ALA A 208 -4.36 -18.13 5.66
N GLY A 209 -3.52 -17.64 6.58
CA GLY A 209 -2.80 -18.44 7.58
C GLY A 209 -1.56 -19.18 7.05
N VAL A 210 -1.15 -18.96 5.81
CA VAL A 210 -0.05 -19.71 5.16
C VAL A 210 1.26 -18.92 5.06
N ALA A 211 1.28 -17.64 5.37
CA ALA A 211 2.42 -16.75 5.12
C ALA A 211 3.75 -17.25 5.76
N SER A 212 3.73 -17.83 6.96
CA SER A 212 4.95 -18.38 7.58
C SER A 212 5.51 -19.54 6.75
N MET A 213 4.64 -20.43 6.26
CA MET A 213 5.07 -21.57 5.42
C MET A 213 5.61 -21.09 4.08
N SER A 214 4.93 -20.11 3.47
CA SER A 214 5.36 -19.49 2.22
C SER A 214 6.68 -18.75 2.37
N THR A 215 6.90 -18.04 3.49
CA THR A 215 8.15 -17.35 3.77
C THR A 215 9.32 -18.33 3.92
N ILE A 216 9.14 -19.46 4.63
CA ILE A 216 10.19 -20.49 4.73
C ILE A 216 10.52 -21.04 3.34
N LYS A 217 9.53 -21.31 2.50
CA LYS A 217 9.75 -21.77 1.13
C LYS A 217 10.44 -20.73 0.24
N ALA A 218 10.14 -19.45 0.42
CA ALA A 218 10.87 -18.38 -0.24
C ALA A 218 12.36 -18.34 0.17
N ILE A 219 12.64 -18.54 1.45
CA ILE A 219 14.00 -18.58 2.01
C ILE A 219 14.79 -19.76 1.40
N GLU A 220 14.20 -20.95 1.37
CA GLU A 220 14.80 -22.13 0.73
C GLU A 220 15.06 -21.91 -0.78
N ALA A 221 14.22 -21.10 -1.45
CA ALA A 221 14.37 -20.75 -2.86
C ALA A 221 15.39 -19.62 -3.11
N GLY A 222 15.91 -18.97 -2.06
CA GLY A 222 16.98 -17.97 -2.15
C GLY A 222 16.49 -16.52 -2.14
N VAL A 223 15.34 -16.21 -1.54
CA VAL A 223 14.90 -14.82 -1.28
C VAL A 223 15.95 -14.10 -0.40
N ASP A 224 16.16 -12.82 -0.62
CA ASP A 224 17.18 -12.03 0.08
C ASP A 224 16.65 -11.30 1.32
N VAL A 225 15.39 -10.83 1.24
CA VAL A 225 14.73 -10.03 2.28
C VAL A 225 13.30 -10.50 2.47
N VAL A 226 12.81 -10.52 3.70
CA VAL A 226 11.40 -10.83 4.00
C VAL A 226 10.78 -9.78 4.91
N ASP A 227 9.50 -9.51 4.69
CA ASP A 227 8.71 -8.60 5.52
C ASP A 227 8.07 -9.38 6.67
N THR A 228 8.15 -8.82 7.87
CA THR A 228 7.56 -9.38 9.08
C THR A 228 6.95 -8.27 9.94
N ALA A 229 6.23 -8.64 10.97
CA ALA A 229 5.76 -7.71 11.99
C ALA A 229 6.05 -8.26 13.38
N ILE A 230 6.43 -7.38 14.32
CA ILE A 230 6.58 -7.73 15.73
C ILE A 230 5.30 -8.42 16.25
N SER A 231 5.42 -9.48 17.04
CA SER A 231 4.32 -10.42 17.35
C SER A 231 3.03 -9.77 17.87
N PRO A 232 3.04 -8.69 18.70
CA PRO A 232 1.81 -8.03 19.10
C PRO A 232 1.02 -7.43 17.92
N MET A 233 1.69 -7.11 16.82
CA MET A 233 1.09 -6.51 15.62
C MET A 233 1.18 -7.43 14.39
N ALA A 234 1.38 -8.74 14.61
CA ALA A 234 1.48 -9.75 13.57
C ALA A 234 0.21 -10.59 13.42
N GLN A 235 0.20 -11.45 12.42
CA GLN A 235 -0.87 -12.40 12.09
C GLN A 235 -2.19 -11.75 11.61
N GLY A 236 -3.20 -12.56 11.38
CA GLY A 236 -4.49 -12.09 10.84
C GLY A 236 -4.30 -11.41 9.48
N THR A 237 -4.74 -10.17 9.35
CA THR A 237 -4.56 -9.38 8.13
C THR A 237 -3.18 -8.70 8.02
N SER A 238 -2.31 -8.86 9.03
CA SER A 238 -0.93 -8.35 9.04
C SER A 238 0.05 -9.38 8.45
N HIS A 239 1.26 -9.48 8.99
CA HIS A 239 2.36 -10.33 8.51
C HIS A 239 2.70 -11.44 9.50
N MET A 240 3.65 -12.32 9.12
CA MET A 240 4.19 -13.30 10.05
C MET A 240 4.96 -12.63 11.20
N PRO A 241 4.98 -13.26 12.41
CA PRO A 241 5.72 -12.70 13.54
C PRO A 241 7.22 -12.70 13.30
N THR A 242 7.89 -11.58 13.55
CA THR A 242 9.34 -11.41 13.42
C THR A 242 10.09 -12.37 14.33
N GLU A 243 9.68 -12.48 15.60
CA GLU A 243 10.32 -13.34 16.60
C GLU A 243 10.27 -14.83 16.21
N SER A 244 9.13 -15.23 15.62
CA SER A 244 8.97 -16.62 15.16
C SER A 244 9.93 -16.96 14.02
N LEU A 245 10.11 -16.02 13.08
CA LEU A 245 11.08 -16.19 12.00
C LEU A 245 12.51 -16.26 12.53
N VAL A 246 12.90 -15.30 13.38
CA VAL A 246 14.25 -15.24 13.97
C VAL A 246 14.56 -16.53 14.73
N ALA A 247 13.61 -16.99 15.56
CA ALA A 247 13.78 -18.25 16.31
C ALA A 247 13.88 -19.48 15.40
N ALA A 248 13.07 -19.55 14.34
CA ALA A 248 13.08 -20.69 13.41
C ALA A 248 14.36 -20.77 12.58
N LEU A 249 15.01 -19.65 12.29
CA LEU A 249 16.22 -19.60 11.47
C LEU A 249 17.51 -19.62 12.30
N ALA A 250 17.43 -19.47 13.62
CA ALA A 250 18.60 -19.43 14.51
C ALA A 250 19.46 -20.68 14.36
N GLY A 251 20.77 -20.48 14.15
CA GLY A 251 21.75 -21.58 14.00
C GLY A 251 21.68 -22.34 12.67
N THR A 252 20.81 -21.93 11.74
CA THR A 252 20.77 -22.46 10.37
C THR A 252 21.65 -21.63 9.42
N GLU A 253 21.82 -22.10 8.20
CA GLU A 253 22.50 -21.31 7.14
C GLU A 253 21.76 -20.03 6.76
N TYR A 254 20.49 -19.89 7.14
CA TYR A 254 19.60 -18.75 6.89
C TYR A 254 19.49 -17.78 8.07
N ASP A 255 20.28 -17.99 9.13
CA ASP A 255 20.24 -17.21 10.36
C ASP A 255 20.25 -15.70 10.07
N THR A 256 19.29 -14.98 10.60
CA THR A 256 19.15 -13.52 10.41
C THR A 256 20.24 -12.73 11.13
N GLY A 257 20.81 -13.28 12.18
CA GLY A 257 21.74 -12.63 13.10
C GLY A 257 21.05 -11.63 14.04
N ILE A 258 19.71 -11.56 14.06
CA ILE A 258 18.96 -10.74 15.01
C ILE A 258 18.94 -11.43 16.38
N ASN A 259 19.19 -10.66 17.44
CA ASN A 259 19.14 -11.15 18.80
C ASN A 259 17.69 -11.21 19.32
N LEU A 260 17.21 -12.43 19.60
CA LEU A 260 15.83 -12.65 20.04
C LEU A 260 15.53 -11.98 21.40
N THR A 261 16.52 -11.86 22.30
CA THR A 261 16.34 -11.20 23.59
C THR A 261 16.14 -9.70 23.43
N GLU A 262 16.93 -9.06 22.54
CA GLU A 262 16.78 -7.64 22.24
C GLU A 262 15.45 -7.37 21.52
N LEU A 263 15.06 -8.25 20.60
CA LEU A 263 13.78 -8.20 19.92
C LEU A 263 12.60 -8.29 20.88
N ASN A 264 12.71 -9.11 21.94
CA ASN A 264 11.66 -9.24 22.96
C ASN A 264 11.39 -7.94 23.74
N GLU A 265 12.35 -7.02 23.84
CA GLU A 265 12.09 -5.71 24.45
C GLU A 265 11.15 -4.87 23.56
N VAL A 266 11.27 -4.99 22.23
CA VAL A 266 10.33 -4.38 21.28
C VAL A 266 8.93 -5.01 21.43
N THR A 267 8.86 -6.35 21.59
CA THR A 267 7.62 -7.08 21.85
C THR A 267 6.92 -6.57 23.12
N LYS A 268 7.67 -6.44 24.21
CA LYS A 268 7.14 -5.93 25.49
C LYS A 268 6.57 -4.51 25.37
N PHE A 269 7.17 -3.68 24.52
CA PHE A 269 6.66 -2.33 24.27
C PHE A 269 5.32 -2.33 23.56
N PHE A 270 5.17 -3.14 22.48
CA PHE A 270 3.94 -3.16 21.69
C PHE A 270 2.81 -3.98 22.32
N THR A 271 3.10 -4.89 23.28
CA THR A 271 2.09 -5.73 23.94
C THR A 271 0.98 -4.89 24.61
N PRO A 272 1.27 -3.93 25.51
CA PRO A 272 0.23 -3.11 26.13
C PRO A 272 -0.51 -2.23 25.13
N LEU A 273 0.12 -1.80 24.04
CA LEU A 273 -0.55 -1.06 22.97
C LEU A 273 -1.59 -1.94 22.27
N ARG A 274 -1.25 -3.20 21.96
CA ARG A 274 -2.22 -4.16 21.40
C ARG A 274 -3.40 -4.38 22.34
N GLU A 275 -3.13 -4.61 23.63
CA GLU A 275 -4.18 -4.82 24.64
C GLU A 275 -5.12 -3.60 24.71
N LYS A 276 -4.57 -2.40 24.66
CA LYS A 276 -5.34 -1.16 24.60
C LYS A 276 -6.21 -1.12 23.35
N TYR A 277 -5.64 -1.39 22.15
CA TYR A 277 -6.40 -1.35 20.90
C TYR A 277 -7.54 -2.37 20.86
N LEU A 278 -7.36 -3.53 21.49
CA LEU A 278 -8.43 -4.53 21.65
C LEU A 278 -9.52 -4.04 22.61
N ALA A 279 -9.12 -3.45 23.75
CA ALA A 279 -10.05 -2.94 24.77
C ALA A 279 -10.87 -1.76 24.25
N ASP A 280 -10.24 -0.85 23.51
CA ASP A 280 -10.88 0.32 22.90
C ASP A 280 -11.73 -0.03 21.65
N GLY A 281 -11.69 -1.29 21.19
CA GLY A 281 -12.39 -1.74 19.98
C GLY A 281 -11.76 -1.24 18.67
N LEU A 282 -10.58 -0.63 18.71
CA LEU A 282 -9.85 -0.17 17.55
C LEU A 282 -9.30 -1.34 16.73
N MET A 283 -8.86 -2.41 17.41
CA MET A 283 -8.51 -3.68 16.79
C MET A 283 -9.70 -4.65 16.91
N ASP A 284 -10.43 -4.88 15.81
CA ASP A 284 -11.52 -5.87 15.79
C ASP A 284 -10.90 -7.29 15.81
N PRO A 285 -11.26 -8.17 16.77
CA PRO A 285 -10.79 -9.55 16.81
C PRO A 285 -11.03 -10.33 15.50
N LYS A 286 -11.95 -9.87 14.65
CA LYS A 286 -12.21 -10.50 13.33
C LYS A 286 -11.03 -10.40 12.39
N VAL A 287 -10.22 -9.33 12.47
CA VAL A 287 -9.03 -9.19 11.61
C VAL A 287 -7.92 -10.17 11.97
N MET A 288 -7.99 -10.81 13.14
CA MET A 288 -7.04 -11.81 13.61
C MET A 288 -7.39 -13.25 13.18
N LYS A 289 -8.57 -13.44 12.59
CA LYS A 289 -9.02 -14.78 12.17
C LYS A 289 -8.45 -15.16 10.81
N VAL A 290 -7.96 -16.39 10.71
CA VAL A 290 -7.60 -16.98 9.41
C VAL A 290 -8.84 -17.04 8.52
N ASN A 291 -8.72 -16.55 7.29
CA ASN A 291 -9.79 -16.55 6.30
C ASN A 291 -9.34 -17.26 5.01
N VAL A 292 -9.55 -18.55 4.95
CA VAL A 292 -9.23 -19.38 3.76
C VAL A 292 -10.09 -19.04 2.54
N ASN A 293 -11.23 -18.35 2.71
CA ASN A 293 -12.03 -17.89 1.58
C ASN A 293 -11.28 -16.88 0.69
N ALA A 294 -10.25 -16.23 1.21
CA ALA A 294 -9.35 -15.41 0.39
C ALA A 294 -8.71 -16.23 -0.74
N LEU A 295 -8.32 -17.48 -0.47
CA LEU A 295 -7.76 -18.40 -1.47
C LEU A 295 -8.80 -18.91 -2.47
N ILE A 296 -10.05 -19.09 -2.03
CA ILE A 296 -11.13 -19.62 -2.87
C ILE A 296 -11.67 -18.54 -3.80
N ASN A 297 -12.02 -17.38 -3.24
CA ASN A 297 -12.68 -16.30 -3.97
C ASN A 297 -11.71 -15.29 -4.56
N GLN A 298 -10.42 -15.37 -4.18
CA GLN A 298 -9.36 -14.41 -4.56
C GLN A 298 -9.71 -12.94 -4.22
N VAL A 299 -10.62 -12.75 -3.25
CA VAL A 299 -11.11 -11.46 -2.80
C VAL A 299 -10.36 -11.06 -1.53
N PRO A 300 -9.55 -10.00 -1.56
CA PRO A 300 -8.86 -9.49 -0.37
C PRO A 300 -9.83 -9.14 0.76
N GLY A 301 -9.39 -9.30 2.02
CA GLY A 301 -10.25 -9.06 3.18
C GLY A 301 -10.85 -7.65 3.23
N GLY A 302 -10.10 -6.62 2.83
CA GLY A 302 -10.61 -5.25 2.72
C GLY A 302 -11.70 -5.09 1.65
N MET A 303 -11.57 -5.78 0.52
CA MET A 303 -12.61 -5.80 -0.52
C MET A 303 -13.86 -6.48 0.00
N LEU A 304 -13.76 -7.65 0.65
CA LEU A 304 -14.90 -8.37 1.21
C LEU A 304 -15.68 -7.50 2.21
N SER A 305 -14.97 -6.80 3.11
CA SER A 305 -15.60 -5.89 4.07
C SER A 305 -16.37 -4.77 3.39
N ASN A 306 -15.84 -4.22 2.30
CA ASN A 306 -16.54 -3.19 1.50
C ASN A 306 -17.79 -3.75 0.82
N LEU A 307 -17.72 -4.94 0.21
CA LEU A 307 -18.88 -5.60 -0.42
C LEU A 307 -20.01 -5.83 0.60
N VAL A 308 -19.67 -6.37 1.77
CA VAL A 308 -20.64 -6.58 2.87
C VAL A 308 -21.26 -5.25 3.31
N SER A 309 -20.47 -4.19 3.45
CA SER A 309 -20.96 -2.87 3.85
C SER A 309 -21.94 -2.29 2.80
N GLN A 310 -21.56 -2.31 1.52
CA GLN A 310 -22.40 -1.82 0.43
C GLN A 310 -23.73 -2.58 0.36
N LEU A 311 -23.70 -3.92 0.46
CA LEU A 311 -24.91 -4.75 0.45
C LEU A 311 -25.82 -4.52 1.66
N LYS A 312 -25.23 -4.28 2.86
CA LYS A 312 -26.00 -3.90 4.06
C LYS A 312 -26.67 -2.54 3.89
N GLN A 313 -25.98 -1.54 3.36
CA GLN A 313 -26.56 -0.23 3.07
C GLN A 313 -27.69 -0.29 2.05
N ALA A 314 -27.60 -1.19 1.07
CA ALA A 314 -28.65 -1.44 0.10
C ALA A 314 -29.81 -2.32 0.64
N GLY A 315 -29.73 -2.82 1.88
CA GLY A 315 -30.72 -3.75 2.45
C GLY A 315 -30.73 -5.14 1.77
N LYS A 316 -29.62 -5.54 1.16
CA LYS A 316 -29.48 -6.74 0.32
C LYS A 316 -28.31 -7.65 0.77
N ALA A 317 -28.07 -7.74 2.07
CA ALA A 317 -26.97 -8.55 2.63
C ALA A 317 -27.01 -10.03 2.21
N ASN A 318 -28.18 -10.55 1.87
CA ASN A 318 -28.40 -11.93 1.38
C ASN A 318 -27.85 -12.17 -0.04
N LEU A 319 -27.42 -11.14 -0.76
CA LEU A 319 -26.87 -11.28 -2.12
C LEU A 319 -25.33 -11.40 -2.14
N LEU A 320 -24.69 -11.56 -0.99
CA LEU A 320 -23.23 -11.62 -0.91
C LEU A 320 -22.63 -12.74 -1.76
N ASP A 321 -23.21 -13.96 -1.68
CA ASP A 321 -22.72 -15.11 -2.44
C ASP A 321 -22.81 -14.85 -3.96
N ALA A 322 -23.91 -14.29 -4.42
CA ALA A 322 -24.08 -13.93 -5.84
C ALA A 322 -23.06 -12.86 -6.29
N VAL A 323 -22.73 -11.90 -5.41
CA VAL A 323 -21.69 -10.90 -5.70
C VAL A 323 -20.30 -11.56 -5.76
N LEU A 324 -19.99 -12.48 -4.85
CA LEU A 324 -18.72 -13.21 -4.85
C LEU A 324 -18.54 -14.08 -6.11
N GLU A 325 -19.62 -14.63 -6.65
CA GLU A 325 -19.62 -15.35 -7.94
C GLU A 325 -19.47 -14.39 -9.14
N GLU A 326 -19.97 -13.16 -9.04
CA GLU A 326 -19.88 -12.16 -10.12
C GLU A 326 -18.49 -11.47 -10.18
N VAL A 327 -17.78 -11.34 -9.05
CA VAL A 327 -16.45 -10.69 -9.00
C VAL A 327 -15.45 -11.30 -10.00
N PRO A 328 -15.26 -12.64 -10.08
CA PRO A 328 -14.35 -13.24 -11.07
C PRO A 328 -14.76 -12.95 -12.52
N ARG A 329 -16.06 -12.86 -12.80
CA ARG A 329 -16.57 -12.56 -14.14
C ARG A 329 -16.28 -11.11 -14.55
N VAL A 330 -16.54 -10.16 -13.65
CA VAL A 330 -16.20 -8.73 -13.88
C VAL A 330 -14.70 -8.55 -14.02
N ARG A 331 -13.91 -9.28 -13.21
CA ARG A 331 -12.46 -9.28 -13.30
C ARG A 331 -11.96 -9.78 -14.67
N ALA A 332 -12.54 -10.85 -15.17
CA ALA A 332 -12.21 -11.41 -16.49
C ALA A 332 -12.53 -10.42 -17.61
N ASP A 333 -13.73 -9.85 -17.62
CA ASP A 333 -14.17 -8.87 -18.61
C ASP A 333 -13.27 -7.61 -18.60
N ALA A 334 -12.75 -7.23 -17.42
CA ALA A 334 -11.86 -6.09 -17.23
C ALA A 334 -10.39 -6.38 -17.55
N GLY A 335 -10.06 -7.54 -18.16
CA GLY A 335 -8.69 -7.88 -18.53
C GLY A 335 -7.84 -8.38 -17.36
N TYR A 336 -8.44 -9.03 -16.40
CA TYR A 336 -7.81 -9.68 -15.23
C TYR A 336 -6.94 -8.74 -14.36
N PRO A 337 -7.39 -7.54 -13.97
CA PRO A 337 -6.59 -6.70 -13.08
C PRO A 337 -6.28 -7.43 -11.75
N PRO A 338 -5.11 -7.22 -11.14
CA PRO A 338 -4.87 -7.63 -9.76
C PRO A 338 -5.91 -6.99 -8.84
N LEU A 339 -6.43 -7.74 -7.87
CA LEU A 339 -7.43 -7.22 -6.92
C LEU A 339 -6.74 -6.53 -5.73
N VAL A 340 -6.09 -5.42 -6.02
CA VAL A 340 -5.42 -4.52 -5.07
C VAL A 340 -6.08 -3.14 -5.14
N THR A 341 -5.84 -2.26 -4.17
CA THR A 341 -6.38 -0.90 -4.22
C THR A 341 -5.75 -0.10 -5.38
N PRO A 342 -6.51 0.57 -6.27
CA PRO A 342 -7.97 0.76 -6.23
C PRO A 342 -8.79 -0.29 -7.00
N THR A 343 -8.16 -1.16 -7.80
CA THR A 343 -8.83 -2.09 -8.73
C THR A 343 -9.80 -3.04 -8.04
N SER A 344 -9.47 -3.52 -6.83
CA SER A 344 -10.36 -4.35 -6.02
C SER A 344 -11.69 -3.66 -5.71
N GLN A 345 -11.64 -2.37 -5.39
CA GLN A 345 -12.84 -1.58 -5.12
C GLN A 345 -13.66 -1.35 -6.39
N ILE A 346 -13.00 -1.04 -7.50
CA ILE A 346 -13.63 -0.79 -8.81
C ILE A 346 -14.37 -2.04 -9.28
N VAL A 347 -13.69 -3.19 -9.32
CA VAL A 347 -14.26 -4.48 -9.73
C VAL A 347 -15.37 -4.91 -8.78
N GLY A 348 -15.14 -4.78 -7.46
CA GLY A 348 -16.14 -5.18 -6.46
C GLY A 348 -17.41 -4.36 -6.52
N THR A 349 -17.31 -3.05 -6.62
CA THR A 349 -18.48 -2.17 -6.73
C THR A 349 -19.25 -2.45 -8.02
N GLN A 350 -18.57 -2.68 -9.14
CA GLN A 350 -19.23 -3.05 -10.38
C GLN A 350 -19.96 -4.41 -10.26
N ALA A 351 -19.38 -5.40 -9.60
CA ALA A 351 -20.03 -6.68 -9.34
C ALA A 351 -21.31 -6.51 -8.49
N VAL A 352 -21.26 -5.68 -7.45
CA VAL A 352 -22.44 -5.35 -6.64
C VAL A 352 -23.55 -4.75 -7.53
N PHE A 353 -23.22 -3.78 -8.38
CA PHE A 353 -24.23 -3.16 -9.26
C PHE A 353 -24.80 -4.14 -10.29
N ASN A 354 -23.99 -5.04 -10.84
CA ASN A 354 -24.47 -6.08 -11.76
C ASN A 354 -25.52 -6.96 -11.07
N VAL A 355 -25.26 -7.41 -9.84
CA VAL A 355 -26.19 -8.26 -9.08
C VAL A 355 -27.43 -7.50 -8.63
N LEU A 356 -27.28 -6.28 -8.12
CA LEU A 356 -28.42 -5.46 -7.66
C LEU A 356 -29.40 -5.11 -8.79
N ASN A 357 -28.89 -4.87 -10.00
CA ASN A 357 -29.72 -4.53 -11.16
C ASN A 357 -30.25 -5.76 -11.91
N GLY A 358 -29.82 -6.99 -11.56
CA GLY A 358 -30.21 -8.23 -12.23
C GLY A 358 -29.74 -8.36 -13.68
N GLU A 359 -28.94 -7.43 -14.16
CA GLU A 359 -28.38 -7.39 -15.51
C GLU A 359 -26.98 -6.82 -15.49
N ARG A 360 -26.01 -7.53 -16.11
CA ARG A 360 -24.61 -7.16 -16.15
C ARG A 360 -24.39 -5.89 -16.98
N TYR A 361 -23.74 -4.90 -16.35
CA TYR A 361 -23.39 -3.62 -16.96
C TYR A 361 -24.59 -2.77 -17.42
N LYS A 362 -25.77 -2.97 -16.84
CA LYS A 362 -26.91 -2.06 -17.00
C LYS A 362 -26.59 -0.70 -16.39
N MET A 363 -25.87 -0.70 -15.27
CA MET A 363 -25.29 0.46 -14.63
C MET A 363 -23.78 0.28 -14.52
N VAL A 364 -23.02 1.23 -15.09
CA VAL A 364 -21.55 1.21 -15.07
C VAL A 364 -21.07 2.34 -14.19
N THR A 365 -20.22 2.03 -13.20
CA THR A 365 -19.63 3.05 -12.34
C THR A 365 -18.64 3.91 -13.11
N LYS A 366 -18.44 5.16 -12.65
CA LYS A 366 -17.50 6.09 -13.28
C LYS A 366 -16.08 5.49 -13.28
N GLU A 367 -15.68 4.92 -12.17
CA GLU A 367 -14.34 4.33 -11.97
C GLU A 367 -14.13 3.09 -12.84
N PHE A 368 -15.15 2.24 -12.98
CA PHE A 368 -15.06 1.08 -13.86
C PHE A 368 -14.95 1.51 -15.33
N ARG A 369 -15.73 2.47 -15.75
CA ARG A 369 -15.64 3.08 -17.10
C ARG A 369 -14.25 3.68 -17.35
N ALA A 370 -13.70 4.40 -16.39
CA ALA A 370 -12.37 5.00 -16.46
C ALA A 370 -11.29 3.91 -16.59
N MET A 371 -11.42 2.80 -15.83
CA MET A 371 -10.50 1.67 -15.92
C MET A 371 -10.56 1.00 -17.32
N VAL A 372 -11.76 0.73 -17.84
CA VAL A 372 -11.94 0.15 -19.17
C VAL A 372 -11.42 1.09 -20.25
N ARG A 373 -11.55 2.41 -20.08
CA ARG A 373 -10.98 3.41 -21.00
C ARG A 373 -9.47 3.51 -20.98
N GLY A 374 -8.81 2.93 -19.97
CA GLY A 374 -7.35 2.95 -19.83
C GLY A 374 -6.81 4.13 -19.00
N GLU A 375 -7.64 4.85 -18.25
CA GLU A 375 -7.21 5.97 -17.39
C GLU A 375 -6.31 5.55 -16.23
N TYR A 376 -6.35 4.26 -15.86
CA TYR A 376 -5.47 3.67 -14.82
C TYR A 376 -4.24 2.97 -15.43
N GLY A 377 -4.15 2.84 -16.75
CA GLY A 377 -3.09 2.14 -17.44
C GLY A 377 -3.58 0.91 -18.21
N LYS A 378 -2.64 0.11 -18.69
CA LYS A 378 -2.89 -1.11 -19.45
C LYS A 378 -3.20 -2.27 -18.52
N THR A 379 -4.32 -2.96 -18.75
CA THR A 379 -4.64 -4.21 -18.06
C THR A 379 -3.72 -5.37 -18.50
N PRO A 380 -3.51 -6.38 -17.66
CA PRO A 380 -2.65 -7.53 -17.97
C PRO A 380 -3.02 -8.25 -19.27
N VAL A 381 -4.32 -8.32 -19.55
CA VAL A 381 -4.84 -8.89 -20.82
C VAL A 381 -5.68 -7.83 -21.50
N ALA A 382 -5.60 -7.81 -22.85
CA ALA A 382 -6.48 -6.95 -23.64
C ALA A 382 -7.94 -7.34 -23.43
N MET A 383 -8.78 -6.35 -23.14
CA MET A 383 -10.21 -6.54 -23.02
C MET A 383 -10.83 -6.80 -24.40
N ASP A 384 -11.96 -7.52 -24.41
CA ASP A 384 -12.75 -7.74 -25.62
C ASP A 384 -13.18 -6.39 -26.23
N PRO A 385 -12.94 -6.13 -27.54
CA PRO A 385 -13.28 -4.85 -28.17
C PRO A 385 -14.76 -4.51 -28.13
N ASP A 386 -15.68 -5.50 -28.22
CA ASP A 386 -17.11 -5.26 -28.16
C ASP A 386 -17.52 -4.92 -26.73
N PHE A 387 -16.89 -5.54 -25.73
CA PHE A 387 -17.05 -5.17 -24.34
C PHE A 387 -16.57 -3.75 -24.07
N VAL A 388 -15.37 -3.39 -24.55
CA VAL A 388 -14.85 -1.99 -24.43
C VAL A 388 -15.84 -1.00 -25.00
N LYS A 389 -16.30 -1.23 -26.24
CA LYS A 389 -17.29 -0.36 -26.91
C LYS A 389 -18.61 -0.27 -26.14
N LYS A 390 -19.07 -1.39 -25.56
CA LYS A 390 -20.27 -1.40 -24.69
C LYS A 390 -20.13 -0.49 -23.48
N ILE A 391 -18.93 -0.46 -22.84
CA ILE A 391 -18.70 0.26 -21.59
C ILE A 391 -18.41 1.73 -21.82
N ILE A 392 -17.54 2.07 -22.78
CA ILE A 392 -17.08 3.46 -23.00
C ILE A 392 -17.81 4.18 -24.13
N GLY A 393 -18.61 3.47 -24.97
CA GLY A 393 -19.29 4.02 -26.14
C GLY A 393 -18.29 4.50 -27.20
N ASP A 394 -18.47 5.73 -27.66
CA ASP A 394 -17.62 6.37 -28.66
C ASP A 394 -16.42 7.12 -28.06
N ALA A 395 -16.16 6.96 -26.74
CA ALA A 395 -15.00 7.58 -26.10
C ALA A 395 -13.70 6.94 -26.60
N GLU A 396 -12.67 7.75 -26.78
CA GLU A 396 -11.35 7.28 -27.22
C GLU A 396 -10.68 6.45 -26.13
N LEU A 397 -10.13 5.29 -26.52
CA LEU A 397 -9.35 4.40 -25.65
C LEU A 397 -7.93 4.98 -25.44
N ILE A 398 -7.51 5.08 -24.20
CA ILE A 398 -6.14 5.50 -23.85
C ILE A 398 -5.20 4.31 -23.97
N THR A 399 -4.34 4.32 -24.97
CA THR A 399 -3.36 3.23 -25.23
C THR A 399 -1.94 3.60 -24.81
N GLY A 400 -1.65 4.89 -24.70
CA GLY A 400 -0.39 5.43 -24.20
C GLY A 400 -0.27 5.35 -22.67
N ARG A 401 0.78 5.95 -22.13
CA ARG A 401 0.92 6.17 -20.69
C ARG A 401 -0.09 7.23 -20.27
N PRO A 402 -1.02 6.96 -19.33
CA PRO A 402 -2.09 7.91 -19.00
C PRO A 402 -1.59 9.28 -18.53
N ALA A 403 -0.47 9.30 -17.80
CA ALA A 403 0.12 10.53 -17.28
C ALA A 403 0.63 11.50 -18.36
N ASP A 404 0.93 11.01 -19.57
CA ASP A 404 1.39 11.87 -20.68
C ASP A 404 0.31 12.91 -21.12
N ALA A 405 -0.95 12.63 -20.79
CA ALA A 405 -2.05 13.56 -21.04
C ALA A 405 -2.23 14.63 -19.94
N LEU A 406 -1.53 14.50 -18.80
CA LEU A 406 -1.62 15.42 -17.69
C LEU A 406 -0.64 16.58 -17.88
N LYS A 407 -1.12 17.79 -17.66
CA LYS A 407 -0.26 18.97 -17.64
C LYS A 407 0.39 19.11 -16.27
N PRO A 408 1.58 19.74 -16.19
CA PRO A 408 2.15 20.12 -14.90
C PRO A 408 1.15 20.91 -14.05
N GLU A 409 0.97 20.52 -12.79
CA GLU A 409 -0.05 21.10 -11.91
C GLU A 409 0.52 21.69 -10.61
N LEU A 410 1.81 21.48 -10.31
CA LEU A 410 2.41 21.85 -9.01
C LEU A 410 2.33 23.36 -8.72
N ASP A 411 2.63 24.21 -9.71
CA ASP A 411 2.60 25.67 -9.53
C ASP A 411 1.17 26.19 -9.34
N GLU A 412 0.20 25.62 -10.07
CA GLU A 412 -1.21 25.96 -9.93
C GLU A 412 -1.72 25.55 -8.54
N LEU A 413 -1.42 24.35 -8.08
CA LEU A 413 -1.78 23.87 -6.74
C LEU A 413 -1.18 24.75 -5.64
N ARG A 414 0.06 25.17 -5.79
CA ARG A 414 0.74 26.09 -4.84
C ARG A 414 0.03 27.44 -4.80
N ALA A 415 -0.40 27.96 -5.96
CA ALA A 415 -1.10 29.24 -6.05
C ALA A 415 -2.52 29.21 -5.46
N GLN A 416 -3.13 28.06 -5.28
CA GLN A 416 -4.47 27.90 -4.67
C GLN A 416 -4.46 28.01 -3.15
N ILE A 417 -3.33 27.75 -2.49
CA ILE A 417 -3.25 27.65 -1.01
C ILE A 417 -2.15 28.54 -0.37
N PRO A 418 -1.85 29.75 -0.86
CA PRO A 418 -0.75 30.55 -0.33
C PRO A 418 -0.90 30.86 1.17
N GLN A 419 -2.14 30.96 1.67
CA GLN A 419 -2.48 31.24 3.06
C GLN A 419 -2.25 30.05 4.01
N TYR A 420 -2.03 28.85 3.49
CA TYR A 420 -1.85 27.62 4.27
C TYR A 420 -0.40 27.06 4.24
N LEU A 421 0.44 27.61 3.36
CA LEU A 421 1.81 27.14 3.20
C LEU A 421 2.68 27.56 4.39
N GLU A 422 3.00 26.61 5.27
CA GLU A 422 3.95 26.77 6.37
C GLU A 422 5.26 26.02 6.09
N GLN A 423 5.21 25.05 5.19
CA GLN A 423 6.35 24.28 4.68
C GLN A 423 6.13 23.97 3.20
N ASP A 424 7.21 23.66 2.50
CA ASP A 424 7.14 23.35 1.05
C ASP A 424 6.27 22.14 0.74
N GLU A 425 6.21 21.18 1.65
CA GLU A 425 5.49 19.92 1.53
C GLU A 425 3.96 20.09 1.63
N ASP A 426 3.45 21.21 2.11
CA ASP A 426 2.02 21.44 2.25
C ASP A 426 1.28 21.39 0.91
N VAL A 427 1.93 21.83 -0.18
CA VAL A 427 1.36 21.71 -1.52
C VAL A 427 1.11 20.27 -1.92
N LEU A 428 1.97 19.34 -1.50
CA LEU A 428 1.83 17.91 -1.77
C LEU A 428 0.71 17.29 -0.93
N SER A 429 0.58 17.70 0.33
CA SER A 429 -0.55 17.29 1.18
C SER A 429 -1.88 17.72 0.57
N TYR A 430 -1.95 18.94 0.06
CA TYR A 430 -3.11 19.48 -0.64
C TYR A 430 -3.38 18.75 -1.96
N ALA A 431 -2.37 18.54 -2.79
CA ALA A 431 -2.50 17.84 -4.07
C ALA A 431 -3.09 16.43 -3.94
N LEU A 432 -2.66 15.71 -2.90
CA LEU A 432 -3.07 14.33 -2.66
C LEU A 432 -4.45 14.21 -2.02
N PHE A 433 -4.77 15.08 -1.05
CA PHE A 433 -5.95 14.96 -0.20
C PHE A 433 -6.56 16.35 0.11
N GLU A 434 -6.96 17.08 -0.93
CA GLU A 434 -7.41 18.47 -0.87
C GLU A 434 -8.26 18.81 0.35
N GLN A 435 -9.43 18.20 0.49
CA GLN A 435 -10.39 18.52 1.56
C GLN A 435 -9.87 18.13 2.97
N VAL A 436 -9.04 17.10 3.04
CA VAL A 436 -8.46 16.63 4.30
C VAL A 436 -7.32 17.55 4.72
N ALA A 437 -6.46 17.92 3.77
CA ALA A 437 -5.37 18.83 4.01
C ALA A 437 -5.86 20.22 4.46
N LEU A 438 -6.89 20.77 3.80
CA LEU A 438 -7.47 22.06 4.22
C LEU A 438 -7.98 22.04 5.65
N LYS A 439 -8.71 20.99 6.04
CA LYS A 439 -9.17 20.82 7.43
C LYS A 439 -8.01 20.71 8.42
N PHE A 440 -6.98 19.95 8.04
CA PHE A 440 -5.79 19.78 8.86
C PHE A 440 -5.03 21.12 8.98
N PHE A 441 -4.88 21.89 7.92
CA PHE A 441 -4.22 23.20 7.95
C PHE A 441 -4.97 24.20 8.83
N GLU A 442 -6.29 24.23 8.80
CA GLU A 442 -7.09 25.02 9.73
C GLU A 442 -6.85 24.59 11.18
N TYR A 443 -6.91 23.28 11.46
CA TYR A 443 -6.58 22.74 12.79
C TYR A 443 -5.18 23.17 13.25
N ARG A 444 -4.15 23.02 12.37
CA ARG A 444 -2.76 23.42 12.65
C ARG A 444 -2.66 24.91 13.01
N LYS A 445 -3.36 25.77 12.27
CA LYS A 445 -3.43 27.20 12.54
C LYS A 445 -4.11 27.50 13.90
N GLN A 446 -5.21 26.83 14.20
CA GLN A 446 -5.88 26.99 15.49
C GLN A 446 -4.96 26.63 16.64
N GLN A 447 -4.25 25.51 16.55
CA GLN A 447 -3.27 25.11 17.58
C GLN A 447 -2.10 26.11 17.72
N LYS A 448 -1.62 26.66 16.62
CA LYS A 448 -0.46 27.54 16.60
C LYS A 448 -0.77 28.97 17.07
N TYR A 449 -1.92 29.48 16.67
CA TYR A 449 -2.25 30.89 16.87
C TYR A 449 -3.35 31.13 17.90
N GLY A 450 -4.02 30.09 18.39
CA GLY A 450 -5.13 30.19 19.33
C GLY A 450 -6.36 30.91 18.73
N ILE A 451 -6.56 30.82 17.42
CA ILE A 451 -7.61 31.52 16.68
C ILE A 451 -8.50 30.51 15.94
N ASP A 452 -9.81 30.61 16.16
CA ASP A 452 -10.80 29.90 15.34
C ASP A 452 -11.14 30.72 14.09
N ALA A 453 -10.53 30.36 12.95
CA ALA A 453 -10.73 31.04 11.68
C ALA A 453 -12.18 30.90 11.16
N THR A 454 -12.86 29.78 11.46
CA THR A 454 -14.26 29.56 11.05
C THR A 454 -15.23 30.44 11.84
N ALA A 455 -14.98 30.63 13.13
CA ALA A 455 -15.75 31.57 13.92
C ALA A 455 -15.49 33.03 13.52
N ALA A 456 -14.25 33.37 13.17
CA ALA A 456 -13.87 34.70 12.69
C ALA A 456 -14.58 35.05 11.37
N ASP A 457 -14.67 34.14 10.44
CA ASP A 457 -15.34 34.31 9.15
C ASP A 457 -16.88 34.46 9.33
N ALA A 458 -17.48 33.71 10.26
CA ALA A 458 -18.91 33.73 10.51
C ALA A 458 -19.39 35.05 11.13
N GLU A 459 -18.59 35.67 12.00
CA GLU A 459 -18.97 36.88 12.76
C GLU A 459 -18.22 38.13 12.33
N LYS A 460 -17.41 38.09 11.27
CA LYS A 460 -16.55 39.20 10.82
C LYS A 460 -15.63 39.76 11.92
N GLY A 461 -15.25 38.91 12.86
CA GLY A 461 -14.35 39.22 13.95
C GLY A 461 -13.41 38.06 14.24
N ILE A 462 -12.31 38.32 14.95
CA ILE A 462 -11.36 37.33 15.41
C ILE A 462 -11.68 37.00 16.87
N HIS A 463 -11.91 35.73 17.18
CA HIS A 463 -12.16 35.25 18.53
C HIS A 463 -10.99 34.37 18.96
N SER A 464 -10.44 34.59 20.15
CA SER A 464 -9.49 33.66 20.79
C SER A 464 -10.25 32.43 21.28
N ILE A 465 -9.67 31.29 21.11
CA ILE A 465 -10.18 30.01 21.61
C ILE A 465 -9.88 29.86 23.09
#